data_075b89404903a63197bc765524fecec3
#
_entry.id   075b89404903a63197bc765524fecec3
#
_cell.length_a   1.000
_cell.length_b   1.000
_cell.length_c   1.000
_cell.angle_alpha   90.00
_cell.angle_beta   90.00
_cell.angle_gamma   90.00
#
_symmetry.space_group_name_H-M   'P 1'
#
loop_
_entity.id
_entity.type
_entity.pdbx_description
1 polymer ?
#
loop_
_entity_poly.entity_id
_entity_poly.type
_entity_poly.pdbx_seq_one_letter_code
_entity_poly.pdbx_strand_id
1 'polypeptide(L)'
;MTTDIPAVPETIPVTDALTLIAIDERYVSDLHQLVVKNRHWLQQSLNWPAEVNSEEETRRHVQGNVILHQRDYAKLFLLFLDHRLVGVLSFNQIEPQNKTAYIGYWIDEDHQGQGLLSRSLQAFIHHYARSGLVRRFVIKCRVANTRSNQVALRNGFVLEGCLRQAEYLNGSYDDQNIYARIIDRDEALEGA
;
A
#
# COMPACT_ATOMS: atom_id res chain seq x y z
N MET A 1 26.19 -2.68 -28.17
CA MET A 1 25.37 -3.49 -27.24
C MET A 1 25.45 -2.83 -25.89
N THR A 2 24.50 -1.94 -25.59
CA THR A 2 24.32 -1.42 -24.25
C THR A 2 23.72 -2.53 -23.40
N THR A 3 24.52 -3.08 -22.51
CA THR A 3 24.01 -3.96 -21.45
C THR A 3 23.11 -3.10 -20.56
N ASP A 4 21.79 -3.18 -20.78
CA ASP A 4 20.83 -2.65 -19.84
C ASP A 4 21.01 -3.39 -18.52
N ILE A 5 21.75 -2.79 -17.62
CA ILE A 5 21.76 -3.19 -16.21
C ILE A 5 20.35 -2.91 -15.72
N PRO A 6 19.58 -3.93 -15.28
CA PRO A 6 18.22 -3.68 -14.78
C PRO A 6 18.29 -2.65 -13.68
N ALA A 7 17.51 -1.56 -13.82
CA ALA A 7 17.46 -0.52 -12.81
C ALA A 7 17.13 -1.15 -11.45
N VAL A 8 17.88 -0.74 -10.43
CA VAL A 8 17.60 -1.15 -9.04
C VAL A 8 16.26 -0.52 -8.62
N PRO A 9 15.30 -1.31 -8.09
CA PRO A 9 14.04 -0.75 -7.62
C PRO A 9 14.26 0.32 -6.54
N GLU A 10 13.40 1.34 -6.54
CA GLU A 10 13.35 2.35 -5.49
C GLU A 10 13.15 1.69 -4.12
N THR A 11 13.87 2.13 -3.12
CA THR A 11 13.76 1.63 -1.75
C THR A 11 13.51 2.74 -0.76
N ILE A 12 12.72 2.45 0.26
CA ILE A 12 12.48 3.33 1.41
C ILE A 12 12.85 2.55 2.67
N PRO A 13 13.97 2.88 3.33
CA PRO A 13 14.34 2.23 4.59
C PRO A 13 13.37 2.65 5.70
N VAL A 14 12.95 1.70 6.52
CA VAL A 14 12.03 1.93 7.65
C VAL A 14 12.77 1.71 8.97
N THR A 15 13.35 0.53 9.14
CA THR A 15 14.26 0.18 10.25
C THR A 15 15.43 -0.62 9.69
N ASP A 16 16.38 -1.03 10.54
CA ASP A 16 17.48 -1.89 10.09
C ASP A 16 17.00 -3.21 9.48
N ALA A 17 15.86 -3.73 9.96
CA ALA A 17 15.31 -5.00 9.52
C ALA A 17 14.17 -4.85 8.47
N LEU A 18 13.53 -3.68 8.39
CA LEU A 18 12.33 -3.44 7.58
C LEU A 18 12.60 -2.42 6.49
N THR A 19 12.36 -2.82 5.24
CA THR A 19 12.55 -1.99 4.04
C THR A 19 11.35 -2.10 3.12
N LEU A 20 10.95 -0.98 2.53
CA LEU A 20 9.99 -0.96 1.43
C LEU A 20 10.76 -0.98 0.11
N ILE A 21 10.42 -1.90 -0.77
CA ILE A 21 11.01 -2.02 -2.10
C ILE A 21 9.92 -1.88 -3.15
N ALA A 22 10.13 -0.98 -4.10
CA ALA A 22 9.17 -0.75 -5.17
C ALA A 22 8.90 -2.03 -5.96
N ILE A 23 7.67 -2.19 -6.42
CA ILE A 23 7.24 -3.33 -7.22
C ILE A 23 8.16 -3.52 -8.44
N ASP A 24 8.55 -4.77 -8.70
CA ASP A 24 9.39 -5.16 -9.82
C ASP A 24 9.06 -6.60 -10.21
N GLU A 25 9.22 -6.95 -11.49
CA GLU A 25 8.92 -8.30 -11.98
C GLU A 25 9.74 -9.41 -11.32
N ARG A 26 10.91 -9.10 -10.79
CA ARG A 26 11.74 -10.07 -10.03
C ARG A 26 11.06 -10.65 -8.81
N TYR A 27 10.04 -9.97 -8.29
CA TYR A 27 9.31 -10.37 -7.07
C TYR A 27 7.98 -11.07 -7.35
N VAL A 28 7.66 -11.37 -8.61
CA VAL A 28 6.38 -12.01 -8.99
C VAL A 28 6.17 -13.33 -8.26
N SER A 29 7.16 -14.20 -8.23
CA SER A 29 7.04 -15.50 -7.58
C SER A 29 6.81 -15.38 -6.08
N ASP A 30 7.61 -14.55 -5.39
CA ASP A 30 7.48 -14.33 -3.95
C ASP A 30 6.12 -13.71 -3.60
N LEU A 31 5.68 -12.72 -4.37
CA LEU A 31 4.39 -12.08 -4.18
C LEU A 31 3.24 -13.07 -4.40
N HIS A 32 3.30 -13.87 -5.46
CA HIS A 32 2.28 -14.87 -5.74
C HIS A 32 2.16 -15.89 -4.60
N GLN A 33 3.28 -16.41 -4.11
CA GLN A 33 3.31 -17.34 -2.99
C GLN A 33 2.70 -16.73 -1.73
N LEU A 34 3.01 -15.47 -1.43
CA LEU A 34 2.45 -14.78 -0.28
C LEU A 34 0.94 -14.55 -0.40
N VAL A 35 0.45 -14.20 -1.58
CA VAL A 35 -1.00 -14.05 -1.85
C VAL A 35 -1.72 -15.39 -1.67
N VAL A 36 -1.19 -16.47 -2.24
CA VAL A 36 -1.79 -17.81 -2.13
C VAL A 36 -1.83 -18.27 -0.67
N LYS A 37 -0.72 -18.08 0.06
CA LYS A 37 -0.66 -18.42 1.49
C LYS A 37 -1.74 -17.69 2.31
N ASN A 38 -1.99 -16.43 1.99
CA ASN A 38 -2.88 -15.56 2.75
C ASN A 38 -4.28 -15.44 2.15
N ARG A 39 -4.61 -16.18 1.10
CA ARG A 39 -5.88 -16.01 0.35
C ARG A 39 -7.09 -15.99 1.28
N HIS A 40 -7.23 -16.95 2.17
CA HIS A 40 -8.35 -17.03 3.11
C HIS A 40 -8.43 -15.81 4.03
N TRP A 41 -7.30 -15.35 4.53
CA TRP A 41 -7.18 -14.15 5.37
C TRP A 41 -7.54 -12.89 4.58
N LEU A 42 -6.96 -12.72 3.39
CA LEU A 42 -7.16 -11.54 2.55
C LEU A 42 -8.58 -11.38 2.03
N GLN A 43 -9.27 -12.48 1.73
CA GLN A 43 -10.66 -12.46 1.25
C GLN A 43 -11.64 -11.86 2.25
N GLN A 44 -11.31 -11.79 3.52
CA GLN A 44 -12.17 -11.20 4.53
C GLN A 44 -12.31 -9.68 4.35
N SER A 45 -11.34 -9.03 3.72
CA SER A 45 -11.30 -7.58 3.56
C SER A 45 -11.00 -7.09 2.14
N LEU A 46 -10.62 -7.98 1.22
CA LEU A 46 -10.27 -7.65 -0.17
C LEU A 46 -11.06 -8.54 -1.14
N ASN A 47 -11.44 -7.99 -2.28
CA ASN A 47 -12.26 -8.69 -3.27
C ASN A 47 -11.44 -9.44 -4.35
N TRP A 48 -10.18 -9.09 -4.54
CA TRP A 48 -9.36 -9.63 -5.62
C TRP A 48 -8.63 -10.96 -5.31
N PRO A 49 -8.31 -11.35 -4.04
CA PRO A 49 -7.50 -12.56 -3.80
C PRO A 49 -8.14 -13.86 -4.31
N ALA A 50 -9.47 -13.92 -4.32
CA ALA A 50 -10.19 -15.08 -4.84
C ALA A 50 -10.00 -15.30 -6.36
N GLU A 51 -9.70 -14.23 -7.08
CA GLU A 51 -9.57 -14.25 -8.54
C GLU A 51 -8.16 -14.57 -9.02
N VAL A 52 -7.17 -14.58 -8.11
CA VAL A 52 -5.78 -14.91 -8.43
C VAL A 52 -5.61 -16.43 -8.50
N ASN A 53 -5.61 -16.98 -9.71
CA ASN A 53 -5.56 -18.44 -9.94
C ASN A 53 -4.23 -18.95 -10.45
N SER A 54 -3.34 -18.06 -10.91
CA SER A 54 -2.05 -18.43 -11.46
C SER A 54 -0.97 -17.37 -11.23
N GLU A 55 0.29 -17.80 -11.25
CA GLU A 55 1.43 -16.88 -11.19
C GLU A 55 1.45 -15.91 -12.39
N GLU A 56 0.95 -16.33 -13.54
CA GLU A 56 0.85 -15.49 -14.73
C GLU A 56 -0.12 -14.31 -14.50
N GLU A 57 -1.22 -14.52 -13.80
CA GLU A 57 -2.13 -13.43 -13.43
C GLU A 57 -1.44 -12.44 -12.48
N THR A 58 -0.69 -12.94 -11.49
CA THR A 58 0.12 -12.10 -10.62
C THR A 58 1.15 -11.30 -11.43
N ARG A 59 1.79 -11.92 -12.43
CA ARG A 59 2.75 -11.26 -13.32
C ARG A 59 2.12 -10.09 -14.07
N ARG A 60 0.94 -10.28 -14.63
CA ARG A 60 0.21 -9.20 -15.33
C ARG A 60 -0.13 -8.03 -14.40
N HIS A 61 -0.55 -8.33 -13.19
CA HIS A 61 -0.80 -7.30 -12.16
C HIS A 61 0.48 -6.54 -11.82
N VAL A 62 1.58 -7.24 -11.61
CA VAL A 62 2.89 -6.63 -11.34
C VAL A 62 3.31 -5.73 -12.50
N GLN A 63 3.24 -6.22 -13.74
CA GLN A 63 3.60 -5.43 -14.93
C GLN A 63 2.78 -4.14 -15.04
N GLY A 64 1.48 -4.21 -14.82
CA GLY A 64 0.60 -3.04 -14.80
C GLY A 64 0.96 -2.05 -13.70
N ASN A 65 1.23 -2.54 -12.50
CA ASN A 65 1.62 -1.69 -11.37
C ASN A 65 3.00 -1.06 -11.56
N VAL A 66 3.96 -1.73 -12.18
CA VAL A 66 5.27 -1.16 -12.52
C VAL A 66 5.09 0.08 -13.42
N ILE A 67 4.23 -0.01 -14.44
CA ILE A 67 3.96 1.10 -15.35
C ILE A 67 3.32 2.28 -14.62
N LEU A 68 2.29 2.02 -13.79
CA LEU A 68 1.61 3.06 -13.02
C LEU A 68 2.55 3.72 -12.01
N HIS A 69 3.41 2.93 -11.37
CA HIS A 69 4.41 3.41 -10.42
C HIS A 69 5.41 4.35 -11.09
N GLN A 70 5.92 3.98 -12.27
CA GLN A 70 6.88 4.80 -13.02
C GLN A 70 6.28 6.13 -13.52
N ARG A 71 4.97 6.14 -13.77
CA ARG A 71 4.24 7.32 -14.26
C ARG A 71 3.61 8.18 -13.18
N ASP A 72 3.82 7.87 -11.91
CA ASP A 72 3.24 8.56 -10.76
C ASP A 72 1.70 8.57 -10.71
N TYR A 73 1.04 7.61 -11.35
CA TYR A 73 -0.40 7.40 -11.23
C TYR A 73 -0.78 6.51 -10.06
N ALA A 74 0.14 5.70 -9.62
CA ALA A 74 0.06 4.87 -8.44
C ALA A 74 1.46 4.62 -7.88
N LYS A 75 1.56 4.07 -6.67
CA LYS A 75 2.81 3.53 -6.11
C LYS A 75 2.50 2.21 -5.46
N LEU A 76 3.35 1.22 -5.67
CA LEU A 76 3.24 -0.05 -4.98
C LEU A 76 4.60 -0.45 -4.45
N PHE A 77 4.66 -0.71 -3.15
CA PHE A 77 5.84 -1.18 -2.44
C PHE A 77 5.58 -2.51 -1.76
N LEU A 78 6.59 -3.33 -1.75
CA LEU A 78 6.65 -4.59 -1.03
C LEU A 78 7.37 -4.37 0.30
N LEU A 79 6.83 -4.92 1.39
CA LEU A 79 7.44 -4.87 2.71
C LEU A 79 8.35 -6.08 2.88
N PHE A 80 9.64 -5.83 3.10
CA PHE A 80 10.63 -6.86 3.40
C PHE A 80 11.10 -6.72 4.84
N LEU A 81 10.88 -7.76 5.62
CA LEU A 81 11.39 -7.91 6.99
C LEU A 81 12.47 -8.99 7.00
N ASP A 82 13.71 -8.62 7.36
CA ASP A 82 14.86 -9.52 7.31
C ASP A 82 14.97 -10.28 5.97
N HIS A 83 14.84 -9.54 4.86
CA HIS A 83 14.87 -10.04 3.49
C HIS A 83 13.70 -10.96 3.09
N ARG A 84 12.64 -11.04 3.89
CA ARG A 84 11.42 -11.80 3.57
C ARG A 84 10.26 -10.88 3.25
N LEU A 85 9.56 -11.18 2.18
CA LEU A 85 8.34 -10.45 1.81
C LEU A 85 7.22 -10.76 2.80
N VAL A 86 6.68 -9.73 3.44
CA VAL A 86 5.65 -9.86 4.48
C VAL A 86 4.39 -9.03 4.24
N GLY A 87 4.36 -8.21 3.19
CA GLY A 87 3.18 -7.41 2.91
C GLY A 87 3.34 -6.44 1.76
N VAL A 88 2.30 -5.65 1.57
CA VAL A 88 2.20 -4.66 0.49
C VAL A 88 1.65 -3.35 1.05
N LEU A 89 2.22 -2.24 0.57
CA LEU A 89 1.77 -0.89 0.87
C LEU A 89 1.74 -0.09 -0.44
N SER A 90 0.63 0.57 -0.72
CA SER A 90 0.43 1.24 -2.00
C SER A 90 -0.28 2.57 -1.89
N PHE A 91 -0.06 3.41 -2.89
CA PHE A 91 -1.06 4.37 -3.35
C PHE A 91 -1.79 3.71 -4.53
N ASN A 92 -3.03 3.32 -4.33
CA ASN A 92 -3.83 2.68 -5.38
C ASN A 92 -4.14 3.64 -6.52
N GLN A 93 -4.21 4.92 -6.20
CA GLN A 93 -4.45 6.01 -7.12
C GLN A 93 -3.80 7.29 -6.59
N ILE A 94 -3.23 8.07 -7.48
CA ILE A 94 -2.74 9.43 -7.22
C ILE A 94 -3.50 10.39 -8.12
N GLU A 95 -4.07 11.43 -7.54
CA GLU A 95 -4.65 12.56 -8.26
C GLU A 95 -3.59 13.68 -8.33
N PRO A 96 -2.89 13.86 -9.46
CA PRO A 96 -1.70 14.72 -9.51
C PRO A 96 -1.97 16.18 -9.19
N GLN A 97 -3.08 16.72 -9.70
CA GLN A 97 -3.43 18.13 -9.49
C GLN A 97 -3.83 18.43 -8.06
N ASN A 98 -4.55 17.48 -7.42
CA ASN A 98 -4.99 17.61 -6.03
C ASN A 98 -3.90 17.15 -5.04
N LYS A 99 -2.82 16.57 -5.54
CA LYS A 99 -1.76 15.93 -4.73
C LYS A 99 -2.33 15.01 -3.65
N THR A 100 -3.35 14.25 -4.04
CA THR A 100 -4.07 13.32 -3.18
C THR A 100 -3.73 11.89 -3.58
N ALA A 101 -3.41 11.05 -2.59
CA ALA A 101 -3.16 9.62 -2.80
C ALA A 101 -4.06 8.77 -1.91
N TYR A 102 -4.60 7.70 -2.48
CA TYR A 102 -5.46 6.72 -1.80
C TYR A 102 -4.64 5.50 -1.41
N ILE A 103 -4.53 5.24 -0.12
CA ILE A 103 -3.65 4.22 0.46
C ILE A 103 -4.35 2.87 0.54
N GLY A 104 -3.64 1.82 0.10
CA GLY A 104 -4.00 0.42 0.29
C GLY A 104 -2.86 -0.34 0.95
N TYR A 105 -3.19 -1.39 1.70
CA TYR A 105 -2.20 -2.22 2.37
C TYR A 105 -2.74 -3.57 2.80
N TRP A 106 -1.84 -4.52 2.94
CA TRP A 106 -2.09 -5.77 3.65
C TRP A 106 -0.78 -6.38 4.15
N ILE A 107 -0.85 -7.11 5.24
CA ILE A 107 0.28 -7.77 5.89
C ILE A 107 -0.02 -9.27 6.00
N ASP A 108 0.99 -10.09 5.80
CA ASP A 108 0.95 -11.53 6.07
C ASP A 108 0.33 -11.81 7.44
N GLU A 109 -0.59 -12.77 7.52
CA GLU A 109 -1.31 -13.08 8.75
C GLU A 109 -0.37 -13.37 9.92
N ASP A 110 0.73 -14.09 9.67
CA ASP A 110 1.71 -14.45 10.70
C ASP A 110 2.52 -13.25 11.23
N HIS A 111 2.47 -12.10 10.55
CA HIS A 111 3.22 -10.89 10.90
C HIS A 111 2.33 -9.76 11.41
N GLN A 112 1.06 -10.05 11.73
CA GLN A 112 0.14 -9.08 12.34
C GLN A 112 0.58 -8.71 13.76
N GLY A 113 0.21 -7.50 14.19
CA GLY A 113 0.40 -7.07 15.57
C GLY A 113 1.84 -6.71 15.98
N GLN A 114 2.77 -6.59 15.01
CA GLN A 114 4.19 -6.26 15.27
C GLN A 114 4.53 -4.79 14.98
N GLY A 115 3.55 -3.98 14.62
CA GLY A 115 3.75 -2.56 14.28
C GLY A 115 4.44 -2.34 12.93
N LEU A 116 4.57 -3.36 12.10
CA LEU A 116 5.24 -3.28 10.80
C LEU A 116 4.51 -2.31 9.85
N LEU A 117 3.19 -2.42 9.79
CA LEU A 117 2.39 -1.57 8.93
C LEU A 117 2.47 -0.10 9.33
N SER A 118 2.30 0.21 10.62
CA SER A 118 2.34 1.60 11.11
C SER A 118 3.70 2.26 10.85
N ARG A 119 4.80 1.56 11.11
CA ARG A 119 6.15 2.07 10.82
C ARG A 119 6.38 2.28 9.32
N SER A 120 5.97 1.31 8.51
CA SER A 120 6.05 1.41 7.05
C SER A 120 5.22 2.56 6.51
N LEU A 121 4.00 2.71 7.01
CA LEU A 121 3.08 3.79 6.61
C LEU A 121 3.67 5.17 6.91
N GLN A 122 4.25 5.38 8.09
CA GLN A 122 4.90 6.64 8.44
C GLN A 122 6.07 6.96 7.50
N ALA A 123 6.96 5.99 7.26
CA ALA A 123 8.09 6.18 6.34
C ALA A 123 7.62 6.50 4.91
N PHE A 124 6.60 5.80 4.44
CA PHE A 124 6.01 5.97 3.12
C PHE A 124 5.36 7.35 2.93
N ILE A 125 4.56 7.78 3.88
CA ILE A 125 3.90 9.09 3.88
C ILE A 125 4.95 10.20 3.88
N HIS A 126 5.92 10.16 4.78
CA HIS A 126 6.97 11.17 4.86
C HIS A 126 7.82 11.24 3.60
N HIS A 127 8.16 10.10 3.00
CA HIS A 127 8.91 10.05 1.75
C HIS A 127 8.20 10.83 0.63
N TYR A 128 6.91 10.59 0.43
CA TYR A 128 6.16 11.24 -0.65
C TYR A 128 5.68 12.65 -0.33
N ALA A 129 5.51 12.99 0.93
CA ALA A 129 5.30 14.38 1.34
C ALA A 129 6.55 15.24 1.05
N ARG A 130 7.74 14.74 1.39
CA ARG A 130 9.02 15.42 1.09
C ARG A 130 9.26 15.59 -0.40
N SER A 131 8.89 14.61 -1.20
CA SER A 131 9.02 14.70 -2.65
C SER A 131 8.13 15.77 -3.28
N GLY A 132 7.07 16.18 -2.57
CA GLY A 132 6.05 17.09 -3.07
C GLY A 132 5.05 16.45 -4.03
N LEU A 133 5.12 15.12 -4.22
CA LEU A 133 4.17 14.39 -5.05
C LEU A 133 2.78 14.30 -4.42
N VAL A 134 2.74 14.07 -3.11
CA VAL A 134 1.50 13.89 -2.35
C VAL A 134 1.49 14.83 -1.15
N ARG A 135 0.36 15.46 -0.93
CA ARG A 135 0.10 16.35 0.21
C ARG A 135 -1.04 15.84 1.08
N ARG A 136 -2.04 15.23 0.44
CA ARG A 136 -3.23 14.68 1.07
C ARG A 136 -3.22 13.16 0.95
N PHE A 137 -3.17 12.48 2.08
CA PHE A 137 -3.15 11.03 2.17
C PHE A 137 -4.50 10.54 2.68
N VAL A 138 -5.12 9.60 1.97
CA VAL A 138 -6.48 9.12 2.25
C VAL A 138 -6.49 7.62 2.50
N ILE A 139 -7.16 7.21 3.55
CA ILE A 139 -7.51 5.81 3.83
C ILE A 139 -9.03 5.70 3.82
N LYS A 140 -9.56 4.81 2.97
CA LYS A 140 -10.96 4.40 2.99
C LYS A 140 -11.04 2.97 3.48
N CYS A 141 -11.89 2.70 4.44
CA CYS A 141 -12.10 1.35 4.94
C CYS A 141 -13.55 1.16 5.39
N ARG A 142 -14.03 -0.08 5.28
CA ARG A 142 -15.39 -0.40 5.76
C ARG A 142 -15.52 -0.04 7.23
N VAL A 143 -16.68 0.47 7.61
CA VAL A 143 -16.99 0.82 9.02
C VAL A 143 -16.75 -0.38 9.94
N ALA A 144 -17.10 -1.58 9.49
CA ALA A 144 -16.92 -2.82 10.25
C ALA A 144 -15.47 -3.31 10.34
N ASN A 145 -14.55 -2.79 9.51
CA ASN A 145 -13.15 -3.18 9.54
C ASN A 145 -12.39 -2.45 10.66
N THR A 146 -12.54 -2.93 11.88
CA THR A 146 -11.99 -2.32 13.09
C THR A 146 -10.47 -2.09 13.00
N ARG A 147 -9.72 -3.06 12.47
CA ARG A 147 -8.26 -2.95 12.32
C ARG A 147 -7.86 -1.78 11.45
N SER A 148 -8.46 -1.65 10.28
CA SER A 148 -8.12 -0.58 9.34
C SER A 148 -8.51 0.80 9.86
N ASN A 149 -9.65 0.91 10.52
CA ASN A 149 -10.06 2.14 11.20
C ASN A 149 -9.04 2.54 12.30
N GLN A 150 -8.58 1.59 13.09
CA GLN A 150 -7.56 1.84 14.12
C GLN A 150 -6.20 2.21 13.53
N VAL A 151 -5.80 1.61 12.42
CA VAL A 151 -4.56 1.98 11.70
C VAL A 151 -4.62 3.44 11.30
N ALA A 152 -5.71 3.89 10.70
CA ALA A 152 -5.89 5.29 10.30
C ALA A 152 -5.79 6.23 11.49
N LEU A 153 -6.55 6.01 12.54
CA LEU A 153 -6.56 6.86 13.74
C LEU A 153 -5.19 6.88 14.44
N ARG A 154 -4.56 5.72 14.58
CA ARG A 154 -3.24 5.60 15.23
C ARG A 154 -2.14 6.33 14.47
N ASN A 155 -2.28 6.47 13.16
CA ASN A 155 -1.28 7.11 12.30
C ASN A 155 -1.60 8.57 11.99
N GLY A 156 -2.45 9.22 12.78
CA GLY A 156 -2.71 10.64 12.68
C GLY A 156 -3.70 11.05 11.59
N PHE A 157 -4.47 10.11 11.06
CA PHE A 157 -5.55 10.41 10.12
C PHE A 157 -6.79 10.89 10.87
N VAL A 158 -7.50 11.84 10.27
CA VAL A 158 -8.73 12.40 10.79
C VAL A 158 -9.90 11.86 9.99
N LEU A 159 -10.96 11.42 10.69
CA LEU A 159 -12.21 11.00 10.06
C LEU A 159 -12.88 12.20 9.40
N GLU A 160 -13.12 12.13 8.10
CA GLU A 160 -13.80 13.19 7.33
C GLU A 160 -15.26 12.86 7.05
N GLY A 161 -15.66 11.61 7.13
CA GLY A 161 -17.03 11.23 6.89
C GLY A 161 -17.22 9.74 6.67
N CYS A 162 -18.44 9.39 6.33
CA CYS A 162 -18.85 8.04 5.98
C CYS A 162 -19.50 8.05 4.60
N LEU A 163 -19.00 7.22 3.71
CA LEU A 163 -19.52 7.03 2.36
C LEU A 163 -20.50 5.86 2.41
N ARG A 164 -21.78 6.11 2.08
CA ARG A 164 -22.81 5.07 2.15
C ARG A 164 -22.67 4.08 1.00
N GLN A 165 -22.69 2.79 1.33
CA GLN A 165 -22.67 1.68 0.37
C GLN A 165 -21.58 1.82 -0.71
N ALA A 166 -20.39 2.24 -0.29
CA ALA A 166 -19.30 2.62 -1.18
C ALA A 166 -18.39 1.44 -1.54
N GLU A 167 -18.51 0.31 -0.87
CA GLU A 167 -17.71 -0.88 -1.14
C GLU A 167 -18.58 -2.12 -1.29
N TYR A 168 -18.38 -2.84 -2.40
CA TYR A 168 -18.96 -4.16 -2.61
C TYR A 168 -17.96 -5.24 -2.23
N LEU A 169 -18.30 -6.07 -1.25
CA LEU A 169 -17.46 -7.17 -0.80
C LEU A 169 -18.31 -8.34 -0.30
N ASN A 170 -17.95 -9.55 -0.72
CA ASN A 170 -18.59 -10.80 -0.27
C ASN A 170 -20.13 -10.76 -0.36
N GLY A 171 -20.66 -10.21 -1.45
CA GLY A 171 -22.08 -10.20 -1.75
C GLY A 171 -22.88 -9.04 -1.12
N SER A 172 -22.24 -8.10 -0.43
CA SER A 172 -22.91 -6.94 0.17
C SER A 172 -22.25 -5.61 -0.17
N TYR A 173 -23.06 -4.55 -0.16
CA TYR A 173 -22.60 -3.17 -0.22
C TYR A 173 -22.49 -2.62 1.19
N ASP A 174 -21.31 -2.16 1.56
CA ASP A 174 -21.01 -1.67 2.90
C ASP A 174 -20.58 -0.20 2.90
N ASP A 175 -20.85 0.47 4.01
CA ASP A 175 -20.41 1.84 4.23
C ASP A 175 -18.91 1.86 4.48
N GLN A 176 -18.24 2.90 3.95
CA GLN A 176 -16.83 3.18 4.17
C GLN A 176 -16.64 4.46 4.98
N ASN A 177 -15.80 4.40 5.99
CA ASN A 177 -15.21 5.60 6.57
C ASN A 177 -14.10 6.12 5.66
N ILE A 178 -14.01 7.44 5.54
CA ILE A 178 -12.93 8.13 4.84
C ILE A 178 -12.12 8.95 5.86
N TYR A 179 -10.83 8.66 5.90
CA TYR A 179 -9.85 9.33 6.75
C TYR A 179 -8.83 10.06 5.89
N ALA A 180 -8.34 11.20 6.35
CA ALA A 180 -7.28 11.92 5.67
C ALA A 180 -6.23 12.44 6.63
N ARG A 181 -5.00 12.51 6.13
CA ARG A 181 -3.88 13.21 6.78
C ARG A 181 -3.25 14.14 5.76
N ILE A 182 -3.04 15.39 6.15
CA ILE A 182 -2.43 16.41 5.30
C ILE A 182 -1.06 16.74 5.86
N ILE A 183 -0.04 16.68 5.02
CA ILE A 183 1.33 17.04 5.35
C ILE A 183 1.87 17.90 4.22
N ASP A 184 2.17 19.16 4.50
CA ASP A 184 2.84 20.02 3.55
C ASP A 184 4.32 19.64 3.41
N ARG A 185 4.87 19.88 2.22
CA ARG A 185 6.27 19.55 1.92
C ARG A 185 7.24 20.19 2.89
N ASP A 186 7.01 21.45 3.22
CA ASP A 186 7.91 22.21 4.12
C ASP A 186 7.89 21.61 5.53
N GLU A 187 6.69 21.26 6.04
CA GLU A 187 6.54 20.55 7.32
C GLU A 187 7.28 19.20 7.31
N ALA A 188 7.19 18.44 6.21
CA ALA A 188 7.87 17.16 6.08
C ALA A 188 9.40 17.29 6.02
N LEU A 189 9.93 18.42 5.55
CA LEU A 189 11.36 18.69 5.51
C LEU A 189 11.92 19.15 6.87
N GLU A 190 11.11 19.85 7.67
CA GLU A 190 11.49 20.35 9.00
C GLU A 190 11.53 19.24 10.06
N GLY A 191 10.73 18.18 9.90
CA GLY A 191 10.63 17.05 10.83
C GLY A 191 11.70 15.96 10.66
N ALA A 192 12.78 16.24 9.96
CA ALA A 192 13.84 15.28 9.67
C ALA A 192 15.03 15.43 10.61
#